data_33c7331f16e6320c93fd07a62294f2b5
#
_entry.id   33c7331f16e6320c93fd07a62294f2b5
#
_cell.length_a   1.000
_cell.length_b   1.000
_cell.length_c   1.000
_cell.angle_alpha   90.00
_cell.angle_beta   90.00
_cell.angle_gamma   90.00
#
_symmetry.space_group_name_H-M   'P 1'
#
loop_
_entity.id
_entity.type
_entity.pdbx_description
1 polymer ?
#
loop_
_entity_poly.entity_id
_entity_poly.type
_entity_poly.pdbx_seq_one_letter_code
_entity_poly.pdbx_strand_id
1 'polypeptide(L)'
;MFRAFRDDGTPIRLINVLHIKVVSLMFKIAIIGCGNMGLTYARSFLQFNLVTRENLLLVARDKHHARELRKLDLGKVAGGIDKKIADYGVIILSVKPQDFHSTVPGLTKYLQPHNVVLSVMAGITLSRLHQSLQHRSIVRAMPNTPAQLGMGVTAFAASSEVNIHQISIIDNLLNTTGRTILLENEALLDAVTALSGSGPAYFFYVIKNMIDAGIRMGLDESVAAMLVKQTMLGSFHLMNQSPHSLDQLIKAVTSKGGTTEAAFRAFTASQLGENLQEAIYAAQRRATELSQSE
;
A
#
# COMPACT_ATOMS: atom_id res chain seq x y z
N MET A 1 -1.44 24.24 9.39
CA MET A 1 -2.70 24.84 8.89
C MET A 1 -2.45 25.31 7.47
N PHE A 2 -2.60 24.44 6.47
CA PHE A 2 -2.35 24.81 5.06
C PHE A 2 -3.68 25.25 4.43
N ARG A 3 -3.73 26.50 3.99
CA ARG A 3 -4.81 27.02 3.15
C ARG A 3 -4.47 26.70 1.69
N ALA A 4 -5.27 25.89 1.04
CA ALA A 4 -5.18 25.70 -0.40
C ALA A 4 -5.94 26.82 -1.10
N PHE A 5 -5.31 27.48 -2.09
CA PHE A 5 -5.90 28.49 -2.95
C PHE A 5 -5.96 27.90 -4.39
N ARG A 6 -6.97 28.30 -5.17
CA ARG A 6 -6.99 28.09 -6.63
C ARG A 6 -5.97 29.04 -7.29
N ASP A 7 -5.58 28.71 -8.51
CA ASP A 7 -4.60 29.49 -9.30
C ASP A 7 -5.05 30.96 -9.55
N ASP A 8 -6.32 31.28 -9.29
CA ASP A 8 -6.93 32.62 -9.40
C ASP A 8 -6.99 33.38 -8.05
N GLY A 9 -6.38 32.83 -6.98
CA GLY A 9 -6.36 33.44 -5.67
C GLY A 9 -7.65 33.32 -4.84
N THR A 10 -8.68 32.61 -5.34
CA THR A 10 -9.92 32.42 -4.59
C THR A 10 -9.80 31.29 -3.54
N PRO A 11 -10.27 31.51 -2.28
CA PRO A 11 -10.21 30.46 -1.28
C PRO A 11 -11.16 29.32 -1.59
N ILE A 12 -10.66 28.10 -1.60
CA ILE A 12 -11.49 26.90 -1.75
C ILE A 12 -12.42 26.82 -0.53
N ARG A 13 -13.72 27.05 -0.75
CA ARG A 13 -14.72 26.98 0.32
C ARG A 13 -14.77 25.59 0.94
N LEU A 14 -14.71 25.54 2.26
CA LEU A 14 -14.83 24.40 3.18
C LEU A 14 -16.19 23.65 3.12
N ILE A 15 -16.77 23.45 1.96
CA ILE A 15 -18.07 22.75 1.83
C ILE A 15 -17.90 21.22 1.99
N ASN A 16 -16.71 20.68 1.78
CA ASN A 16 -16.50 19.23 1.79
C ASN A 16 -16.27 18.59 3.18
N VAL A 17 -15.93 19.37 4.21
CA VAL A 17 -15.59 18.79 5.52
C VAL A 17 -16.85 18.32 6.29
N LEU A 18 -17.97 19.01 6.11
CA LEU A 18 -19.24 18.61 6.76
C LEU A 18 -19.88 17.39 6.08
N HIS A 19 -19.81 17.29 4.75
CA HIS A 19 -20.32 16.11 4.02
C HIS A 19 -19.53 14.84 4.35
N ILE A 20 -18.21 14.93 4.48
CA ILE A 20 -17.34 13.80 4.87
C ILE A 20 -17.68 13.34 6.30
N LYS A 21 -17.93 14.23 7.25
CA LYS A 21 -18.33 13.86 8.61
C LYS A 21 -19.68 13.15 8.72
N VAL A 22 -20.67 13.51 7.88
CA VAL A 22 -22.01 12.89 7.92
C VAL A 22 -22.01 11.50 7.27
N VAL A 23 -21.20 11.27 6.21
CA VAL A 23 -21.08 9.96 5.57
C VAL A 23 -20.26 9.00 6.43
N SER A 24 -19.28 9.48 7.21
CA SER A 24 -18.39 8.64 8.04
C SER A 24 -19.09 7.95 9.22
N LEU A 25 -20.18 8.52 9.72
CA LEU A 25 -20.92 7.95 10.86
C LEU A 25 -21.79 6.71 10.52
N MET A 26 -21.97 6.38 9.25
CA MET A 26 -22.83 5.26 8.83
C MET A 26 -22.06 4.11 8.12
N PHE A 27 -20.76 4.23 7.96
CA PHE A 27 -20.01 3.22 7.21
C PHE A 27 -19.48 2.12 8.12
N LYS A 28 -19.84 0.86 7.82
CA LYS A 28 -19.34 -0.32 8.53
C LYS A 28 -18.30 -1.02 7.68
N ILE A 29 -17.14 -1.30 8.26
CA ILE A 29 -16.01 -1.96 7.61
C ILE A 29 -15.65 -3.24 8.36
N ALA A 30 -15.56 -4.36 7.63
CA ALA A 30 -15.01 -5.60 8.14
C ALA A 30 -13.63 -5.87 7.55
N ILE A 31 -12.66 -6.23 8.37
CA ILE A 31 -11.31 -6.59 7.95
C ILE A 31 -11.08 -8.06 8.26
N ILE A 32 -10.86 -8.87 7.21
CA ILE A 32 -10.54 -10.28 7.27
C ILE A 32 -9.05 -10.44 7.02
N GLY A 33 -8.33 -10.95 8.02
CA GLY A 33 -6.87 -10.99 7.99
C GLY A 33 -6.25 -9.77 8.67
N CYS A 34 -6.20 -9.82 10.00
CA CYS A 34 -5.66 -8.74 10.84
C CYS A 34 -4.15 -8.93 11.10
N GLY A 35 -3.38 -9.10 10.02
CA GLY A 35 -1.92 -9.00 10.01
C GLY A 35 -1.45 -7.55 9.86
N ASN A 36 -0.20 -7.35 9.42
CA ASN A 36 0.40 -6.00 9.31
C ASN A 36 -0.49 -5.02 8.53
N MET A 37 -0.92 -5.37 7.30
CA MET A 37 -1.73 -4.46 6.48
C MET A 37 -3.14 -4.26 7.04
N GLY A 38 -3.82 -5.33 7.47
CA GLY A 38 -5.17 -5.21 8.05
C GLY A 38 -5.19 -4.33 9.29
N LEU A 39 -4.20 -4.46 10.19
CA LEU A 39 -4.07 -3.60 11.36
C LEU A 39 -3.64 -2.17 11.02
N THR A 40 -2.85 -1.99 9.97
CA THR A 40 -2.51 -0.65 9.45
C THR A 40 -3.78 0.07 9.01
N TYR A 41 -4.63 -0.56 8.21
CA TYR A 41 -5.92 0.01 7.82
C TYR A 41 -6.84 0.28 9.01
N ALA A 42 -6.98 -0.68 9.93
CA ALA A 42 -7.81 -0.50 11.12
C ALA A 42 -7.44 0.74 11.92
N ARG A 43 -6.13 0.91 12.21
CA ARG A 43 -5.62 2.08 12.93
C ARG A 43 -5.81 3.37 12.15
N SER A 44 -5.49 3.36 10.87
CA SER A 44 -5.59 4.53 10.01
C SER A 44 -7.04 5.01 9.88
N PHE A 45 -8.00 4.11 9.65
CA PHE A 45 -9.42 4.47 9.56
C PHE A 45 -9.96 5.12 10.84
N LEU A 46 -9.54 4.62 12.00
CA LEU A 46 -9.90 5.21 13.29
C LEU A 46 -9.22 6.57 13.49
N GLN A 47 -7.93 6.69 13.17
CA GLN A 47 -7.15 7.91 13.30
C GLN A 47 -7.74 9.06 12.47
N PHE A 48 -8.18 8.75 11.25
CA PHE A 48 -8.80 9.74 10.35
C PHE A 48 -10.32 9.87 10.53
N ASN A 49 -10.90 9.20 11.55
CA ASN A 49 -12.34 9.22 11.86
C ASN A 49 -13.23 8.80 10.68
N LEU A 50 -12.76 7.89 9.82
CA LEU A 50 -13.57 7.31 8.74
C LEU A 50 -14.53 6.24 9.24
N VAL A 51 -14.23 5.63 10.37
CA VAL A 51 -15.05 4.61 11.04
C VAL A 51 -14.94 4.76 12.54
N THR A 52 -15.98 4.39 13.27
CA THR A 52 -15.93 4.25 14.73
C THR A 52 -15.58 2.80 15.10
N ARG A 53 -15.16 2.57 16.37
CA ARG A 53 -14.90 1.21 16.86
C ARG A 53 -16.13 0.31 16.76
N GLU A 54 -17.32 0.86 16.95
CA GLU A 54 -18.61 0.13 16.86
C GLU A 54 -18.89 -0.33 15.43
N ASN A 55 -18.36 0.37 14.43
CA ASN A 55 -18.57 0.12 13.01
C ASN A 55 -17.38 -0.58 12.33
N LEU A 56 -16.32 -0.91 13.08
CA LEU A 56 -15.16 -1.66 12.60
C LEU A 56 -15.19 -3.09 13.18
N LEU A 57 -15.17 -4.09 12.29
CA LEU A 57 -15.08 -5.50 12.64
C LEU A 57 -13.73 -6.07 12.23
N LEU A 58 -13.01 -6.63 13.16
CA LEU A 58 -11.78 -7.38 12.95
C LEU A 58 -12.10 -8.87 13.01
N VAL A 59 -11.91 -9.58 11.90
CA VAL A 59 -12.16 -11.02 11.83
C VAL A 59 -10.85 -11.77 12.05
N ALA A 60 -10.77 -12.45 13.19
CA ALA A 60 -9.60 -13.25 13.55
C ALA A 60 -9.61 -14.59 12.83
N ARG A 61 -8.42 -15.16 12.64
CA ARG A 61 -8.25 -16.51 12.08
C ARG A 61 -8.73 -17.60 13.04
N ASP A 62 -8.51 -17.41 14.35
CA ASP A 62 -8.81 -18.37 15.39
C ASP A 62 -9.08 -17.68 16.74
N LYS A 63 -9.44 -18.48 17.76
CA LYS A 63 -9.77 -17.98 19.11
C LYS A 63 -8.57 -17.32 19.81
N HIS A 64 -7.35 -17.80 19.57
CA HIS A 64 -6.15 -17.20 20.16
C HIS A 64 -5.91 -15.81 19.56
N HIS A 65 -5.89 -15.71 18.24
CA HIS A 65 -5.75 -14.44 17.53
C HIS A 65 -6.86 -13.45 17.91
N ALA A 66 -8.09 -13.92 18.11
CA ALA A 66 -9.19 -13.07 18.58
C ALA A 66 -8.93 -12.46 19.95
N ARG A 67 -8.28 -13.18 20.88
CA ARG A 67 -7.91 -12.63 22.19
C ARG A 67 -6.88 -11.52 22.06
N GLU A 68 -5.87 -11.70 21.21
CA GLU A 68 -4.84 -10.69 20.97
C GLU A 68 -5.43 -9.43 20.30
N LEU A 69 -6.32 -9.59 19.31
CA LEU A 69 -6.99 -8.46 18.68
C LEU A 69 -7.85 -7.65 19.66
N ARG A 70 -8.53 -8.30 20.60
CA ARG A 70 -9.34 -7.59 21.63
C ARG A 70 -8.49 -6.69 22.53
N LYS A 71 -7.24 -7.08 22.81
CA LYS A 71 -6.29 -6.23 23.60
C LYS A 71 -5.95 -4.93 22.90
N LEU A 72 -6.07 -4.87 21.56
CA LEU A 72 -5.73 -3.67 20.79
C LEU A 72 -6.82 -2.59 20.85
N ASP A 73 -8.04 -2.93 21.27
CA ASP A 73 -9.20 -2.03 21.37
C ASP A 73 -9.46 -1.19 20.12
N LEU A 74 -9.30 -1.81 18.94
CA LEU A 74 -9.50 -1.13 17.64
C LEU A 74 -10.94 -1.25 17.11
N GLY A 75 -11.73 -2.17 17.63
CA GLY A 75 -13.09 -2.42 17.16
C GLY A 75 -13.68 -3.73 17.66
N LYS A 76 -14.83 -4.12 17.11
CA LYS A 76 -15.43 -5.42 17.39
C LYS A 76 -14.54 -6.54 16.84
N VAL A 77 -14.49 -7.67 17.55
CA VAL A 77 -13.66 -8.82 17.14
C VAL A 77 -14.53 -10.07 17.03
N ALA A 78 -14.54 -10.67 15.83
CA ALA A 78 -15.14 -11.98 15.58
C ALA A 78 -14.05 -13.07 15.55
N GLY A 79 -14.37 -14.27 16.02
CA GLY A 79 -13.46 -15.44 16.01
C GLY A 79 -13.45 -16.21 14.69
N GLY A 80 -14.08 -15.67 13.65
CA GLY A 80 -14.23 -16.24 12.31
C GLY A 80 -15.26 -15.46 11.51
N ILE A 81 -15.44 -15.85 10.26
CA ILE A 81 -16.45 -15.26 9.36
C ILE A 81 -17.82 -15.80 9.75
N ASP A 82 -18.77 -14.92 10.09
CA ASP A 82 -20.15 -15.25 10.44
C ASP A 82 -21.16 -14.32 9.75
N LYS A 83 -22.45 -14.53 10.00
CA LYS A 83 -23.55 -13.77 9.39
C LYS A 83 -23.48 -12.26 9.59
N LYS A 84 -22.73 -11.78 10.58
CA LYS A 84 -22.60 -10.34 10.86
C LYS A 84 -21.89 -9.60 9.73
N ILE A 85 -21.09 -10.31 8.92
CA ILE A 85 -20.36 -9.69 7.82
C ILE A 85 -21.31 -9.09 6.77
N ALA A 86 -22.52 -9.61 6.65
CA ALA A 86 -23.57 -9.10 5.77
C ALA A 86 -23.93 -7.64 6.02
N ASP A 87 -23.75 -7.14 7.26
CA ASP A 87 -24.09 -5.78 7.66
C ASP A 87 -23.01 -4.74 7.31
N TYR A 88 -21.87 -5.17 6.75
CA TYR A 88 -20.71 -4.31 6.51
C TYR A 88 -20.63 -3.91 5.04
N GLY A 89 -20.65 -2.60 4.76
CA GLY A 89 -20.62 -2.06 3.39
C GLY A 89 -19.31 -2.37 2.66
N VAL A 90 -18.17 -2.33 3.36
CA VAL A 90 -16.85 -2.71 2.82
C VAL A 90 -16.27 -3.87 3.58
N ILE A 91 -15.81 -4.87 2.83
CA ILE A 91 -15.14 -6.06 3.37
C ILE A 91 -13.73 -6.11 2.81
N ILE A 92 -12.73 -5.92 3.68
CA ILE A 92 -11.33 -5.90 3.30
C ILE A 92 -10.73 -7.30 3.48
N LEU A 93 -10.19 -7.87 2.40
CA LEU A 93 -9.46 -9.12 2.40
C LEU A 93 -7.96 -8.84 2.48
N SER A 94 -7.38 -9.05 3.64
CA SER A 94 -5.96 -8.83 3.96
C SER A 94 -5.30 -10.09 4.53
N VAL A 95 -5.83 -11.27 4.16
CA VAL A 95 -5.19 -12.56 4.48
C VAL A 95 -4.00 -12.80 3.54
N LYS A 96 -3.15 -13.75 3.88
CA LYS A 96 -2.11 -14.19 2.94
C LYS A 96 -2.79 -14.90 1.74
N PRO A 97 -2.25 -14.78 0.50
CA PRO A 97 -2.84 -15.41 -0.67
C PRO A 97 -3.13 -16.90 -0.50
N GLN A 98 -2.20 -17.65 0.13
CA GLN A 98 -2.36 -19.08 0.41
C GLN A 98 -3.51 -19.40 1.37
N ASP A 99 -3.94 -18.46 2.20
CA ASP A 99 -5.02 -18.64 3.16
C ASP A 99 -6.39 -18.25 2.57
N PHE A 100 -6.42 -17.70 1.34
CA PHE A 100 -7.66 -17.20 0.71
C PHE A 100 -8.71 -18.29 0.57
N HIS A 101 -8.35 -19.48 0.07
CA HIS A 101 -9.28 -20.59 -0.11
C HIS A 101 -10.04 -20.96 1.15
N SER A 102 -9.40 -20.88 2.32
CA SER A 102 -10.05 -21.19 3.59
C SER A 102 -11.11 -20.16 4.01
N THR A 103 -11.05 -18.95 3.44
CA THR A 103 -12.01 -17.85 3.74
C THR A 103 -13.23 -17.89 2.82
N VAL A 104 -13.10 -18.46 1.62
CA VAL A 104 -14.13 -18.45 0.57
C VAL A 104 -15.47 -19.01 1.06
N PRO A 105 -15.58 -20.20 1.70
CA PRO A 105 -16.89 -20.76 2.10
C PRO A 105 -17.67 -19.87 3.07
N GLY A 106 -16.94 -19.19 3.98
CA GLY A 106 -17.57 -18.24 4.90
C GLY A 106 -18.03 -16.97 4.20
N LEU A 107 -17.27 -16.48 3.23
CA LEU A 107 -17.60 -15.27 2.47
C LEU A 107 -18.79 -15.51 1.54
N THR A 108 -18.76 -16.53 0.70
CA THR A 108 -19.84 -16.84 -0.25
C THR A 108 -21.18 -17.03 0.46
N LYS A 109 -21.17 -17.58 1.68
CA LYS A 109 -22.39 -17.79 2.46
C LYS A 109 -23.06 -16.50 2.93
N TYR A 110 -22.28 -15.44 3.20
CA TYR A 110 -22.78 -14.26 3.89
C TYR A 110 -22.64 -12.96 3.12
N LEU A 111 -21.88 -12.92 2.01
CA LEU A 111 -21.79 -11.75 1.13
C LEU A 111 -23.16 -11.37 0.57
N GLN A 112 -23.44 -10.08 0.56
CA GLN A 112 -24.67 -9.51 0.04
C GLN A 112 -24.38 -8.62 -1.17
N PRO A 113 -25.31 -8.41 -2.10
CA PRO A 113 -25.08 -7.60 -3.31
C PRO A 113 -24.59 -6.17 -3.04
N HIS A 114 -24.87 -5.60 -1.88
CA HIS A 114 -24.46 -4.24 -1.51
C HIS A 114 -23.03 -4.16 -0.95
N ASN A 115 -22.42 -5.28 -0.58
CA ASN A 115 -21.06 -5.30 -0.06
C ASN A 115 -20.06 -4.96 -1.20
N VAL A 116 -19.03 -4.20 -0.88
CA VAL A 116 -17.85 -4.03 -1.73
C VAL A 116 -16.70 -4.83 -1.12
N VAL A 117 -16.13 -5.75 -1.88
CA VAL A 117 -14.97 -6.52 -1.46
C VAL A 117 -13.70 -5.81 -1.93
N LEU A 118 -12.87 -5.36 -0.99
CA LEU A 118 -11.55 -4.79 -1.25
C LEU A 118 -10.48 -5.83 -0.92
N SER A 119 -9.83 -6.38 -1.94
CA SER A 119 -8.70 -7.30 -1.77
C SER A 119 -7.37 -6.55 -1.82
N VAL A 120 -6.51 -6.75 -0.81
CA VAL A 120 -5.11 -6.30 -0.79
C VAL A 120 -4.12 -7.47 -0.87
N MET A 121 -4.60 -8.61 -1.36
CA MET A 121 -3.79 -9.81 -1.56
C MET A 121 -3.00 -9.73 -2.86
N ALA A 122 -1.70 -10.00 -2.80
CA ALA A 122 -0.88 -10.12 -4.00
C ALA A 122 -1.26 -11.37 -4.81
N GLY A 123 -1.25 -11.29 -6.15
CA GLY A 123 -1.43 -12.43 -7.03
C GLY A 123 -2.86 -12.99 -7.13
N ILE A 124 -3.86 -12.39 -6.48
CA ILE A 124 -5.27 -12.81 -6.60
C ILE A 124 -6.01 -11.80 -7.47
N THR A 125 -6.35 -12.20 -8.70
CA THR A 125 -7.00 -11.35 -9.71
C THR A 125 -8.47 -11.07 -9.42
N LEU A 126 -9.02 -10.00 -10.03
CA LEU A 126 -10.46 -9.70 -9.99
C LEU A 126 -11.29 -10.89 -10.51
N SER A 127 -10.84 -11.52 -11.59
CA SER A 127 -11.51 -12.71 -12.15
C SER A 127 -11.55 -13.87 -11.15
N ARG A 128 -10.41 -14.17 -10.52
CA ARG A 128 -10.33 -15.22 -9.49
C ARG A 128 -11.19 -14.91 -8.26
N LEU A 129 -11.16 -13.66 -7.80
CA LEU A 129 -12.02 -13.20 -6.71
C LEU A 129 -13.50 -13.34 -7.06
N HIS A 130 -13.89 -12.91 -8.26
CA HIS A 130 -15.25 -13.03 -8.75
C HIS A 130 -15.74 -14.48 -8.80
N GLN A 131 -14.96 -15.37 -9.39
CA GLN A 131 -15.28 -16.79 -9.50
C GLN A 131 -15.37 -17.47 -8.14
N SER A 132 -14.38 -17.22 -7.26
CA SER A 132 -14.32 -17.86 -5.94
C SER A 132 -15.41 -17.35 -5.00
N LEU A 133 -15.67 -16.05 -4.99
CA LEU A 133 -16.61 -15.43 -4.04
C LEU A 133 -18.05 -15.38 -4.56
N GLN A 134 -18.29 -15.69 -5.84
CA GLN A 134 -19.59 -15.52 -6.49
C GLN A 134 -20.15 -14.11 -6.27
N HIS A 135 -19.26 -13.12 -6.26
CA HIS A 135 -19.56 -11.72 -5.97
C HIS A 135 -19.02 -10.80 -7.06
N ARG A 136 -19.72 -9.68 -7.33
CA ARG A 136 -19.40 -8.82 -8.48
C ARG A 136 -18.70 -7.51 -8.11
N SER A 137 -19.10 -6.89 -7.02
CA SER A 137 -18.52 -5.58 -6.60
C SER A 137 -17.18 -5.79 -5.90
N ILE A 138 -16.11 -5.87 -6.68
CA ILE A 138 -14.76 -6.22 -6.20
C ILE A 138 -13.75 -5.15 -6.61
N VAL A 139 -12.89 -4.77 -5.67
CA VAL A 139 -11.72 -3.92 -5.90
C VAL A 139 -10.47 -4.72 -5.51
N ARG A 140 -9.49 -4.75 -6.40
CA ARG A 140 -8.16 -5.28 -6.11
C ARG A 140 -7.20 -4.12 -5.91
N ALA A 141 -6.46 -4.11 -4.82
CA ALA A 141 -5.50 -3.07 -4.49
C ALA A 141 -4.14 -3.68 -4.11
N MET A 142 -3.08 -2.95 -4.43
CA MET A 142 -1.71 -3.32 -4.08
C MET A 142 -1.06 -2.17 -3.30
N PRO A 143 -1.11 -2.24 -1.95
CA PRO A 143 -0.41 -1.32 -1.06
C PRO A 143 1.06 -1.71 -0.90
N ASN A 144 1.81 -0.85 -0.19
CA ASN A 144 3.16 -1.16 0.26
C ASN A 144 3.36 -0.88 1.75
N THR A 145 4.46 -1.36 2.31
CA THR A 145 4.71 -1.31 3.77
C THR A 145 4.84 0.11 4.37
N PRO A 146 5.31 1.16 3.66
CA PRO A 146 5.29 2.53 4.17
C PRO A 146 3.90 3.06 4.53
N ALA A 147 2.83 2.40 4.12
CA ALA A 147 1.45 2.63 4.56
C ALA A 147 1.31 2.67 6.09
N GLN A 148 2.15 1.93 6.84
CA GLN A 148 2.18 1.93 8.31
C GLN A 148 2.50 3.31 8.91
N LEU A 149 3.16 4.16 8.13
CA LEU A 149 3.53 5.53 8.50
C LEU A 149 2.68 6.59 7.78
N GLY A 150 1.62 6.19 7.06
CA GLY A 150 0.86 7.10 6.21
C GLY A 150 1.62 7.60 4.97
N MET A 151 2.74 6.95 4.64
CA MET A 151 3.62 7.30 3.52
C MET A 151 3.61 6.21 2.43
N GLY A 152 2.56 5.39 2.40
CA GLY A 152 2.40 4.37 1.39
C GLY A 152 1.97 4.90 0.03
N VAL A 153 1.96 4.02 -0.94
CA VAL A 153 1.24 4.19 -2.20
C VAL A 153 0.46 2.91 -2.47
N THR A 154 -0.80 3.07 -2.86
CA THR A 154 -1.69 1.96 -3.18
C THR A 154 -2.25 2.17 -4.58
N ALA A 155 -1.93 1.29 -5.51
CA ALA A 155 -2.65 1.23 -6.77
C ALA A 155 -3.82 0.25 -6.65
N PHE A 156 -4.94 0.54 -7.32
CA PHE A 156 -6.11 -0.31 -7.29
C PHE A 156 -6.85 -0.33 -8.63
N ALA A 157 -7.53 -1.42 -8.89
CA ALA A 157 -8.43 -1.60 -10.02
C ALA A 157 -9.77 -2.14 -9.51
N ALA A 158 -10.85 -1.82 -10.18
CA ALA A 158 -12.19 -2.22 -9.80
C ALA A 158 -12.88 -3.02 -10.92
N SER A 159 -13.76 -3.95 -10.53
CA SER A 159 -14.67 -4.58 -11.49
C SER A 159 -15.69 -3.58 -12.03
N SER A 160 -16.27 -3.86 -13.20
CA SER A 160 -17.24 -3.00 -13.89
C SER A 160 -18.51 -2.70 -13.08
N GLU A 161 -18.84 -3.55 -12.13
CA GLU A 161 -20.01 -3.42 -11.25
C GLU A 161 -19.79 -2.50 -10.05
N VAL A 162 -18.55 -2.07 -9.79
CA VAL A 162 -18.25 -1.07 -8.76
C VAL A 162 -18.56 0.31 -9.31
N ASN A 163 -19.55 0.97 -8.76
CA ASN A 163 -19.94 2.30 -9.23
C ASN A 163 -19.00 3.40 -8.70
N ILE A 164 -19.10 4.59 -9.29
CA ILE A 164 -18.23 5.73 -8.98
C ILE A 164 -18.26 6.14 -7.50
N HIS A 165 -19.42 6.01 -6.85
CA HIS A 165 -19.55 6.31 -5.41
C HIS A 165 -18.75 5.30 -4.57
N GLN A 166 -18.84 4.01 -4.90
CA GLN A 166 -18.06 2.96 -4.25
C GLN A 166 -16.56 3.14 -4.50
N ILE A 167 -16.15 3.51 -5.72
CA ILE A 167 -14.75 3.86 -6.04
C ILE A 167 -14.29 5.00 -5.14
N SER A 168 -15.06 6.07 -5.01
CA SER A 168 -14.72 7.22 -4.16
C SER A 168 -14.57 6.82 -2.69
N ILE A 169 -15.42 5.93 -2.18
CA ILE A 169 -15.30 5.40 -0.82
C ILE A 169 -14.00 4.63 -0.64
N ILE A 170 -13.70 3.71 -1.56
CA ILE A 170 -12.47 2.90 -1.51
C ILE A 170 -11.23 3.79 -1.61
N ASP A 171 -11.23 4.75 -2.51
CA ASP A 171 -10.14 5.71 -2.67
C ASP A 171 -9.88 6.48 -1.37
N ASN A 172 -10.92 7.01 -0.74
CA ASN A 172 -10.81 7.71 0.55
C ASN A 172 -10.26 6.81 1.67
N LEU A 173 -10.67 5.54 1.72
CA LEU A 173 -10.14 4.57 2.67
C LEU A 173 -8.65 4.32 2.44
N LEU A 174 -8.26 4.06 1.22
CA LEU A 174 -6.87 3.77 0.86
C LEU A 174 -5.95 5.00 1.05
N ASN A 175 -6.44 6.21 0.76
CA ASN A 175 -5.71 7.46 0.96
C ASN A 175 -5.32 7.75 2.43
N THR A 176 -5.97 7.12 3.39
CA THR A 176 -5.55 7.26 4.81
C THR A 176 -4.17 6.70 5.11
N THR A 177 -3.65 5.85 4.25
CA THR A 177 -2.35 5.20 4.42
C THR A 177 -1.28 5.73 3.46
N GLY A 178 -1.62 6.74 2.66
CA GLY A 178 -0.70 7.38 1.71
C GLY A 178 -1.41 7.82 0.44
N ARG A 179 -0.75 7.72 -0.70
CA ARG A 179 -1.30 8.10 -2.01
C ARG A 179 -1.99 6.93 -2.68
N THR A 180 -3.00 7.21 -3.51
CA THR A 180 -3.72 6.20 -4.29
C THR A 180 -3.63 6.47 -5.78
N ILE A 181 -3.76 5.41 -6.57
CA ILE A 181 -3.80 5.46 -8.03
C ILE A 181 -4.85 4.45 -8.50
N LEU A 182 -5.93 4.92 -9.11
CA LEU A 182 -6.88 4.05 -9.82
C LEU A 182 -6.30 3.68 -11.19
N LEU A 183 -6.24 2.40 -11.47
CA LEU A 183 -5.79 1.84 -12.75
C LEU A 183 -6.99 1.34 -13.54
N GLU A 184 -7.08 1.72 -14.81
CA GLU A 184 -8.10 1.19 -15.74
C GLU A 184 -7.81 -0.27 -16.14
N ASN A 185 -6.54 -0.64 -16.20
CA ASN A 185 -6.09 -1.98 -16.53
C ASN A 185 -5.52 -2.70 -15.30
N GLU A 186 -6.24 -3.72 -14.81
CA GLU A 186 -5.81 -4.55 -13.69
C GLU A 186 -4.42 -5.19 -13.90
N ALA A 187 -4.05 -5.57 -15.12
CA ALA A 187 -2.78 -6.23 -15.40
C ALA A 187 -1.56 -5.37 -14.97
N LEU A 188 -1.71 -4.04 -14.88
CA LEU A 188 -0.66 -3.17 -14.39
C LEU A 188 -0.37 -3.33 -12.89
N LEU A 189 -1.26 -3.97 -12.13
CA LEU A 189 -1.02 -4.25 -10.70
C LEU A 189 0.16 -5.21 -10.46
N ASP A 190 0.52 -6.04 -11.44
CA ASP A 190 1.70 -6.90 -11.34
C ASP A 190 3.00 -6.07 -11.46
N ALA A 191 3.02 -5.06 -12.32
CA ALA A 191 4.12 -4.09 -12.38
C ALA A 191 4.19 -3.25 -11.10
N VAL A 192 3.04 -2.82 -10.56
CA VAL A 192 2.98 -2.11 -9.26
C VAL A 192 3.48 -3.00 -8.13
N THR A 193 3.16 -4.29 -8.14
CA THR A 193 3.65 -5.25 -7.15
C THR A 193 5.18 -5.31 -7.16
N ALA A 194 5.78 -5.40 -8.34
CA ALA A 194 7.23 -5.40 -8.49
C ALA A 194 7.87 -4.08 -8.08
N LEU A 195 7.33 -2.95 -8.58
CA LEU A 195 7.98 -1.64 -8.41
C LEU A 195 7.74 -1.04 -7.02
N SER A 196 6.52 -1.13 -6.50
CA SER A 196 6.08 -0.48 -5.27
C SER A 196 5.87 -1.46 -4.11
N GLY A 197 5.22 -2.60 -4.35
CA GLY A 197 5.00 -3.62 -3.32
C GLY A 197 6.33 -4.18 -2.78
N SER A 198 7.22 -4.57 -3.68
CA SER A 198 8.57 -5.05 -3.38
C SER A 198 9.58 -3.92 -3.16
N GLY A 199 9.28 -2.72 -3.67
CA GLY A 199 10.18 -1.55 -3.68
C GLY A 199 10.86 -1.23 -2.35
N PRO A 200 10.19 -1.26 -1.20
CA PRO A 200 10.84 -1.00 0.08
C PRO A 200 12.04 -1.91 0.36
N ALA A 201 11.97 -3.19 -0.06
CA ALA A 201 13.08 -4.13 0.11
C ALA A 201 14.30 -3.73 -0.74
N TYR A 202 14.10 -3.17 -1.93
CA TYR A 202 15.20 -2.69 -2.78
C TYR A 202 15.93 -1.51 -2.14
N PHE A 203 15.19 -0.55 -1.59
CA PHE A 203 15.78 0.57 -0.86
C PHE A 203 16.53 0.09 0.39
N PHE A 204 15.96 -0.84 1.16
CA PHE A 204 16.65 -1.41 2.33
C PHE A 204 17.93 -2.13 1.92
N TYR A 205 17.93 -2.86 0.81
CA TYR A 205 19.10 -3.54 0.29
C TYR A 205 20.20 -2.56 -0.13
N VAL A 206 19.84 -1.49 -0.85
CA VAL A 206 20.80 -0.43 -1.24
C VAL A 206 21.39 0.24 0.00
N ILE A 207 20.55 0.68 0.94
CA ILE A 207 20.98 1.31 2.20
C ILE A 207 21.95 0.39 2.96
N LYS A 208 21.60 -0.89 3.11
CA LYS A 208 22.45 -1.87 3.77
C LYS A 208 23.83 -1.96 3.13
N ASN A 209 23.91 -2.08 1.80
CA ASN A 209 25.19 -2.18 1.09
C ASN A 209 26.02 -0.90 1.21
N MET A 210 25.39 0.27 1.23
CA MET A 210 26.10 1.54 1.48
C MET A 210 26.68 1.61 2.89
N ILE A 211 25.93 1.17 3.91
CA ILE A 211 26.42 1.09 5.30
C ILE A 211 27.58 0.11 5.41
N ASP A 212 27.44 -1.09 4.83
CA ASP A 212 28.49 -2.11 4.82
C ASP A 212 29.78 -1.59 4.15
N ALA A 213 29.66 -0.81 3.07
CA ALA A 213 30.79 -0.15 2.44
C ALA A 213 31.46 0.88 3.36
N GLY A 214 30.68 1.69 4.09
CA GLY A 214 31.21 2.65 5.08
C GLY A 214 32.00 1.95 6.17
N ILE A 215 31.51 0.83 6.69
CA ILE A 215 32.20 0.01 7.70
C ILE A 215 33.54 -0.52 7.15
N ARG A 216 33.54 -1.03 5.91
CA ARG A 216 34.77 -1.52 5.25
C ARG A 216 35.80 -0.39 4.99
N MET A 217 35.35 0.85 4.87
CA MET A 217 36.20 2.04 4.77
C MET A 217 36.74 2.52 6.15
N GLY A 218 36.38 1.85 7.24
CA GLY A 218 36.87 2.15 8.60
C GLY A 218 35.96 3.05 9.43
N LEU A 219 34.72 3.31 9.00
CA LEU A 219 33.74 4.01 9.82
C LEU A 219 33.08 3.08 10.83
N ASP A 220 32.79 3.62 12.01
CA ASP A 220 31.89 2.92 12.96
C ASP A 220 30.50 2.71 12.32
N GLU A 221 29.86 1.58 12.64
CA GLU A 221 28.54 1.23 12.09
C GLU A 221 27.49 2.34 12.32
N SER A 222 27.46 2.91 13.51
CA SER A 222 26.53 4.01 13.85
C SER A 222 26.75 5.25 13.00
N VAL A 223 28.00 5.59 12.73
CA VAL A 223 28.39 6.74 11.90
C VAL A 223 28.02 6.46 10.42
N ALA A 224 28.38 5.29 9.90
CA ALA A 224 28.04 4.88 8.54
C ALA A 224 26.52 4.89 8.33
N ALA A 225 25.77 4.31 9.28
CA ALA A 225 24.31 4.29 9.22
C ALA A 225 23.69 5.68 9.26
N MET A 226 24.18 6.58 10.11
CA MET A 226 23.71 7.97 10.19
C MET A 226 23.96 8.70 8.87
N LEU A 227 25.18 8.63 8.33
CA LEU A 227 25.55 9.29 7.07
C LEU A 227 24.66 8.82 5.91
N VAL A 228 24.51 7.51 5.74
CA VAL A 228 23.72 6.94 4.63
C VAL A 228 22.24 7.33 4.74
N LYS A 229 21.63 7.16 5.92
CA LYS A 229 20.21 7.48 6.13
C LYS A 229 19.93 8.97 5.92
N GLN A 230 20.78 9.85 6.45
CA GLN A 230 20.61 11.30 6.32
C GLN A 230 20.82 11.75 4.87
N THR A 231 21.82 11.21 4.17
CA THR A 231 22.06 11.51 2.75
C THR A 231 20.87 11.07 1.89
N MET A 232 20.35 9.86 2.12
CA MET A 232 19.18 9.36 1.38
C MET A 232 17.95 10.26 1.62
N LEU A 233 17.67 10.62 2.86
CA LEU A 233 16.53 11.48 3.21
C LEU A 233 16.66 12.86 2.55
N GLY A 234 17.84 13.47 2.66
CA GLY A 234 18.11 14.78 2.05
C GLY A 234 18.02 14.76 0.52
N SER A 235 18.56 13.70 -0.11
CA SER A 235 18.49 13.53 -1.56
C SER A 235 17.05 13.35 -2.05
N PHE A 236 16.23 12.59 -1.32
CA PHE A 236 14.82 12.44 -1.63
C PHE A 236 14.05 13.77 -1.55
N HIS A 237 14.28 14.56 -0.50
CA HIS A 237 13.65 15.88 -0.38
C HIS A 237 14.13 16.85 -1.46
N LEU A 238 15.42 16.85 -1.77
CA LEU A 238 15.99 17.68 -2.85
C LEU A 238 15.35 17.33 -4.20
N MET A 239 15.24 16.04 -4.51
CA MET A 239 14.60 15.55 -5.74
C MET A 239 13.14 16.04 -5.84
N ASN A 240 12.37 15.97 -4.77
CA ASN A 240 10.96 16.37 -4.78
C ASN A 240 10.74 17.89 -4.86
N GLN A 241 11.71 18.70 -4.45
CA GLN A 241 11.62 20.17 -4.48
C GLN A 241 12.30 20.79 -5.70
N SER A 242 13.10 20.00 -6.42
CA SER A 242 13.86 20.50 -7.57
C SER A 242 13.03 20.43 -8.85
N PRO A 243 13.11 21.44 -9.73
CA PRO A 243 12.56 21.36 -11.08
C PRO A 243 13.41 20.53 -12.05
N HIS A 244 14.60 20.08 -11.62
CA HIS A 244 15.55 19.34 -12.46
C HIS A 244 15.18 17.86 -12.57
N SER A 245 15.48 17.25 -13.72
CA SER A 245 15.38 15.79 -13.90
C SER A 245 16.43 15.06 -13.04
N LEU A 246 16.21 13.75 -12.80
CA LEU A 246 17.18 12.93 -12.07
C LEU A 246 18.57 12.97 -12.72
N ASP A 247 18.66 12.93 -14.04
CA ASP A 247 19.93 13.03 -14.76
C ASP A 247 20.64 14.35 -14.51
N GLN A 248 19.90 15.46 -14.47
CA GLN A 248 20.45 16.78 -14.15
C GLN A 248 20.94 16.84 -12.71
N LEU A 249 20.19 16.27 -11.76
CA LEU A 249 20.60 16.19 -10.35
C LEU A 249 21.86 15.35 -10.17
N ILE A 250 21.96 14.21 -10.84
CA ILE A 250 23.16 13.35 -10.86
C ILE A 250 24.35 14.13 -11.42
N LYS A 251 24.17 14.79 -12.56
CA LYS A 251 25.22 15.58 -13.19
C LYS A 251 25.71 16.73 -12.29
N ALA A 252 24.81 17.39 -11.57
CA ALA A 252 25.14 18.50 -10.68
C ALA A 252 26.09 18.11 -9.53
N VAL A 253 26.04 16.85 -9.08
CA VAL A 253 26.92 16.32 -8.02
C VAL A 253 28.10 15.49 -8.56
N THR A 254 28.25 15.39 -9.90
CA THR A 254 29.29 14.61 -10.55
C THR A 254 30.30 15.56 -11.21
N SER A 255 31.31 15.99 -10.45
CA SER A 255 32.40 16.82 -10.99
C SER A 255 33.42 15.97 -11.75
N LYS A 256 34.02 16.55 -12.81
CA LYS A 256 35.07 15.90 -13.59
C LYS A 256 36.30 15.57 -12.74
N GLY A 257 36.73 14.31 -12.78
CA GLY A 257 37.85 13.81 -11.98
C GLY A 257 37.49 13.56 -10.50
N GLY A 258 36.22 13.78 -10.09
CA GLY A 258 35.78 13.63 -8.72
C GLY A 258 35.46 12.20 -8.29
N THR A 259 35.19 12.03 -6.99
CA THR A 259 34.86 10.73 -6.40
C THR A 259 33.54 10.16 -6.94
N THR A 260 32.56 11.03 -7.19
CA THR A 260 31.27 10.62 -7.76
C THR A 260 31.44 10.07 -9.17
N GLU A 261 32.28 10.72 -10.02
CA GLU A 261 32.56 10.22 -11.37
C GLU A 261 33.25 8.85 -11.31
N ALA A 262 34.19 8.64 -10.39
CA ALA A 262 34.85 7.36 -10.19
C ALA A 262 33.84 6.26 -9.79
N ALA A 263 32.88 6.57 -8.91
CA ALA A 263 31.81 5.64 -8.53
C ALA A 263 30.91 5.30 -9.72
N PHE A 264 30.49 6.29 -10.53
CA PHE A 264 29.66 6.04 -11.73
C PHE A 264 30.38 5.21 -12.79
N ARG A 265 31.70 5.38 -12.96
CA ARG A 265 32.48 4.47 -13.82
C ARG A 265 32.41 3.03 -13.36
N ALA A 266 32.51 2.78 -12.06
CA ALA A 266 32.38 1.44 -11.51
C ALA A 266 30.96 0.87 -11.67
N PHE A 267 29.91 1.68 -11.45
CA PHE A 267 28.51 1.28 -11.67
C PHE A 267 28.25 0.92 -13.13
N THR A 268 28.76 1.72 -14.08
CA THR A 268 28.63 1.42 -15.51
C THR A 268 29.38 0.15 -15.89
N ALA A 269 30.61 -0.02 -15.42
CA ALA A 269 31.42 -1.22 -15.70
C ALA A 269 30.77 -2.51 -15.16
N SER A 270 30.04 -2.43 -14.04
CA SER A 270 29.30 -3.56 -13.44
C SER A 270 27.87 -3.70 -13.95
N GLN A 271 27.44 -2.85 -14.89
CA GLN A 271 26.06 -2.84 -15.42
C GLN A 271 25.00 -2.74 -14.31
N LEU A 272 25.27 -1.95 -13.25
CA LEU A 272 24.38 -1.87 -12.09
C LEU A 272 22.96 -1.44 -12.44
N GLY A 273 22.81 -0.49 -13.38
CA GLY A 273 21.52 0.01 -13.84
C GLY A 273 20.69 -1.09 -14.51
N GLU A 274 21.28 -1.80 -15.46
CA GLU A 274 20.69 -2.90 -16.20
C GLU A 274 20.32 -4.07 -15.26
N ASN A 275 21.24 -4.44 -14.38
CA ASN A 275 21.02 -5.50 -13.39
C ASN A 275 19.87 -5.16 -12.41
N LEU A 276 19.75 -3.88 -12.01
CA LEU A 276 18.64 -3.44 -11.17
C LEU A 276 17.30 -3.54 -11.90
N GLN A 277 17.25 -3.10 -13.16
CA GLN A 277 16.04 -3.20 -13.99
C GLN A 277 15.63 -4.66 -14.18
N GLU A 278 16.59 -5.54 -14.52
CA GLU A 278 16.31 -6.97 -14.72
C GLU A 278 15.80 -7.66 -13.42
N ALA A 279 16.34 -7.27 -12.26
CA ALA A 279 15.84 -7.77 -10.99
C ALA A 279 14.38 -7.34 -10.73
N ILE A 280 14.00 -6.11 -11.10
CA ILE A 280 12.61 -5.62 -11.00
C ILE A 280 11.71 -6.35 -11.99
N TYR A 281 12.17 -6.59 -13.23
CA TYR A 281 11.43 -7.40 -14.22
C TYR A 281 11.24 -8.85 -13.76
N ALA A 282 12.23 -9.44 -13.11
CA ALA A 282 12.07 -10.77 -12.51
C ALA A 282 10.97 -10.79 -11.43
N ALA A 283 10.87 -9.73 -10.61
CA ALA A 283 9.80 -9.59 -9.64
C ALA A 283 8.42 -9.43 -10.32
N GLN A 284 8.33 -8.68 -11.43
CA GLN A 284 7.10 -8.57 -12.21
C GLN A 284 6.69 -9.91 -12.81
N ARG A 285 7.61 -10.63 -13.47
CA ARG A 285 7.33 -11.99 -14.00
C ARG A 285 6.77 -12.88 -12.91
N ARG A 286 7.38 -12.85 -11.72
CA ARG A 286 6.88 -13.64 -10.58
C ARG A 286 5.50 -13.22 -10.11
N ALA A 287 5.20 -11.93 -10.10
CA ALA A 287 3.86 -11.42 -9.78
C ALA A 287 2.81 -11.93 -10.78
N THR A 288 3.14 -11.92 -12.07
CA THR A 288 2.27 -12.44 -13.14
C THR A 288 2.07 -13.96 -13.01
N GLU A 289 3.12 -14.74 -12.72
CA GLU A 289 3.00 -16.20 -12.47
C GLU A 289 2.04 -16.47 -11.31
N LEU A 290 2.18 -15.71 -10.19
CA LEU A 290 1.28 -15.85 -9.04
C LEU A 290 -0.16 -15.47 -9.35
N SER A 291 -0.36 -14.53 -10.28
CA SER A 291 -1.69 -14.12 -10.74
C SER A 291 -2.34 -15.18 -11.69
N GLN A 292 -1.53 -15.99 -12.34
CA GLN A 292 -1.96 -17.03 -13.27
C GLN A 292 -2.03 -18.43 -12.64
N SER A 293 -1.34 -18.66 -11.52
CA SER A 293 -1.40 -19.95 -10.83
C SER A 293 -2.77 -20.15 -10.17
N GLU A 294 -3.35 -21.31 -10.45
CA GLU A 294 -4.65 -21.79 -9.94
C GLU A 294 -4.71 -21.90 -8.40
#